data_a67b4ea74768519bf5d3ff4e7fc82247
#
_entry.id   a67b4ea74768519bf5d3ff4e7fc82247
#
_cell.length_a   1.000
_cell.length_b   1.000
_cell.length_c   1.000
_cell.angle_alpha   90.00
_cell.angle_beta   90.00
_cell.angle_gamma   90.00
#
_symmetry.space_group_name_H-M   'P 1'
#
loop_
_entity.id
_entity.type
_entity.pdbx_description
1 polymer ?
#
loop_
_entity_poly.entity_id
_entity_poly.type
_entity_poly.pdbx_seq_one_letter_code
_entity_poly.pdbx_strand_id
1 'polypeptide(L)'
;EIVSDAAGIVGFGDRYGWPVMAKAACGGYDGRGVSVVEPGDEAAAAALLGPVIVVEELVDFDQELAIMVARRPNGDSVTYPLVSTVQSEGMCVEVVCPAAVPAAVADAARRLAVELADAVELVGVMAIELFLVDDELLVNELATRPHNTGHHTIEACVTSQFEQHLRAILDLPLGSTELRAPAAAMRNVVGSPESHEPTERLAEALEVTGAHVHLYGKQPRAGRKLGHVTALGATVDEARSVAERAADRLNGTASPVGERS
;
A
#
# COMPACT_ATOMS: atom_id res chain seq x y z
N GLU A 1 11.94 19.15 3.01
CA GLU A 1 11.74 20.59 2.71
C GLU A 1 10.89 20.78 1.45
N ILE A 2 10.26 21.94 1.33
CA ILE A 2 9.56 22.33 0.10
C ILE A 2 10.45 23.30 -0.67
N VAL A 3 10.72 22.97 -1.93
CA VAL A 3 11.54 23.76 -2.85
C VAL A 3 10.80 24.03 -4.15
N SER A 4 11.28 24.97 -4.98
CA SER A 4 10.61 25.37 -6.22
C SER A 4 11.40 25.07 -7.51
N ASP A 5 12.68 24.68 -7.38
CA ASP A 5 13.59 24.54 -8.50
C ASP A 5 14.78 23.62 -8.19
N ALA A 6 15.63 23.41 -9.19
CA ALA A 6 16.85 22.62 -9.07
C ALA A 6 17.82 23.12 -8.00
N ALA A 7 17.93 24.45 -7.84
CA ALA A 7 18.83 25.02 -6.83
C ALA A 7 18.39 24.67 -5.39
N GLY A 8 17.07 24.60 -5.17
CA GLY A 8 16.51 24.11 -3.90
C GLY A 8 16.85 22.63 -3.64
N ILE A 9 16.77 21.78 -4.68
CA ILE A 9 17.15 20.35 -4.56
C ILE A 9 18.65 20.24 -4.23
N VAL A 10 19.51 20.99 -4.93
CA VAL A 10 20.95 21.04 -4.66
C VAL A 10 21.22 21.47 -3.20
N GLY A 11 20.58 22.56 -2.77
CA GLY A 11 20.79 23.06 -1.40
C GLY A 11 20.34 22.08 -0.32
N PHE A 12 19.35 21.25 -0.59
CA PHE A 12 18.94 20.16 0.31
C PHE A 12 19.97 19.03 0.32
N GLY A 13 20.36 18.53 -0.88
CA GLY A 13 21.32 17.42 -0.99
C GLY A 13 22.69 17.74 -0.41
N ASP A 14 23.17 18.98 -0.60
CA ASP A 14 24.45 19.44 -0.02
C ASP A 14 24.40 19.51 1.52
N ARG A 15 23.22 19.68 2.11
CA ARG A 15 23.03 19.79 3.55
C ARG A 15 22.79 18.46 4.25
N TYR A 16 22.01 17.58 3.61
CA TYR A 16 21.54 16.33 4.23
C TYR A 16 22.16 15.07 3.62
N GLY A 17 22.81 15.18 2.47
CA GLY A 17 23.43 14.06 1.78
C GLY A 17 22.71 13.70 0.47
N TRP A 18 23.40 12.94 -0.37
CA TRP A 18 22.93 12.44 -1.65
C TRP A 18 22.92 10.91 -1.66
N PRO A 19 22.06 10.24 -2.46
CA PRO A 19 20.97 10.85 -3.25
C PRO A 19 19.80 11.33 -2.39
N VAL A 20 18.91 12.15 -2.99
CA VAL A 20 17.70 12.63 -2.32
C VAL A 20 16.45 12.08 -2.98
N MET A 21 15.34 12.03 -2.24
CA MET A 21 14.02 11.74 -2.78
C MET A 21 13.29 13.05 -3.07
N ALA A 22 12.88 13.27 -4.32
CA ALA A 22 12.09 14.42 -4.72
C ALA A 22 10.68 13.98 -5.15
N LYS A 23 9.67 14.66 -4.61
CA LYS A 23 8.25 14.34 -4.84
C LYS A 23 7.52 15.59 -5.33
N ALA A 24 6.68 15.45 -6.36
CA ALA A 24 5.73 16.50 -6.74
C ALA A 24 4.74 16.72 -5.60
N ALA A 25 4.53 17.97 -5.19
CA ALA A 25 3.62 18.29 -4.09
C ALA A 25 2.16 17.96 -4.38
N CYS A 26 1.80 17.79 -5.65
CA CYS A 26 0.42 17.48 -6.09
C CYS A 26 0.41 16.52 -7.27
N GLY A 27 -0.62 15.67 -7.35
CA GLY A 27 -0.87 14.82 -8.52
C GLY A 27 -0.02 13.56 -8.61
N GLY A 28 0.82 13.27 -7.62
CA GLY A 28 1.56 12.01 -7.51
C GLY A 28 0.64 10.84 -7.09
N TYR A 29 0.87 9.66 -7.66
CA TYR A 29 0.22 8.41 -7.27
C TYR A 29 0.96 7.20 -7.87
N ASP A 30 0.97 6.08 -7.20
CA ASP A 30 1.56 4.82 -7.69
C ASP A 30 2.99 5.02 -8.27
N GLY A 31 3.89 5.66 -7.52
CA GLY A 31 5.27 5.95 -7.92
C GLY A 31 5.43 7.07 -8.96
N ARG A 32 4.35 7.68 -9.45
CA ARG A 32 4.41 8.84 -10.35
C ARG A 32 4.58 10.13 -9.57
N GLY A 33 5.42 11.01 -10.10
CA GLY A 33 5.76 12.27 -9.41
C GLY A 33 6.71 12.08 -8.25
N VAL A 34 7.49 10.98 -8.25
CA VAL A 34 8.54 10.67 -7.30
C VAL A 34 9.81 10.34 -8.09
N SER A 35 10.94 10.86 -7.67
CA SER A 35 12.25 10.61 -8.31
C SER A 35 13.34 10.54 -7.25
N VAL A 36 14.19 9.52 -7.35
CA VAL A 36 15.51 9.55 -6.71
C VAL A 36 16.39 10.47 -7.56
N VAL A 37 17.03 11.43 -6.95
CA VAL A 37 17.84 12.46 -7.63
C VAL A 37 19.28 12.33 -7.18
N GLU A 38 20.15 12.01 -8.12
CA GLU A 38 21.60 12.00 -7.94
C GLU A 38 22.19 13.39 -8.25
N PRO A 39 23.42 13.69 -7.79
CA PRO A 39 24.10 14.91 -8.19
C PRO A 39 24.22 15.03 -9.71
N GLY A 40 23.66 16.10 -10.28
CA GLY A 40 23.63 16.36 -11.73
C GLY A 40 22.27 16.16 -12.39
N ASP A 41 21.31 15.50 -11.72
CA ASP A 41 19.97 15.22 -12.27
C ASP A 41 18.90 16.22 -11.81
N GLU A 42 19.25 17.22 -10.98
CA GLU A 42 18.31 18.11 -10.29
C GLU A 42 17.47 18.94 -11.28
N ALA A 43 18.06 19.37 -12.40
CA ALA A 43 17.36 20.16 -13.41
C ALA A 43 16.28 19.33 -14.12
N ALA A 44 16.57 18.07 -14.42
CA ALA A 44 15.62 17.14 -15.04
C ALA A 44 14.50 16.79 -14.05
N ALA A 45 14.83 16.53 -12.79
CA ALA A 45 13.87 16.26 -11.75
C ALA A 45 12.93 17.45 -11.50
N ALA A 46 13.48 18.67 -11.36
CA ALA A 46 12.67 19.88 -11.18
C ALA A 46 11.73 20.14 -12.36
N ALA A 47 12.19 19.92 -13.61
CA ALA A 47 11.34 20.06 -14.79
C ALA A 47 10.20 19.04 -14.84
N LEU A 48 10.43 17.80 -14.33
CA LEU A 48 9.44 16.73 -14.29
C LEU A 48 8.42 16.94 -13.17
N LEU A 49 8.86 17.36 -11.98
CA LEU A 49 8.05 17.42 -10.75
C LEU A 49 7.25 18.72 -10.61
N GLY A 50 7.59 19.75 -11.37
CA GLY A 50 6.87 21.02 -11.39
C GLY A 50 7.34 22.04 -10.35
N PRO A 51 6.57 23.10 -10.11
CA PRO A 51 7.03 24.27 -9.36
C PRO A 51 6.99 24.15 -7.84
N VAL A 52 6.44 23.06 -7.30
CA VAL A 52 6.41 22.79 -5.86
C VAL A 52 6.83 21.35 -5.64
N ILE A 53 8.01 21.20 -5.07
CA ILE A 53 8.68 19.91 -4.90
C ILE A 53 8.93 19.70 -3.41
N VAL A 54 8.55 18.54 -2.90
CA VAL A 54 8.96 18.07 -1.57
C VAL A 54 10.24 17.28 -1.73
N VAL A 55 11.31 17.71 -1.05
CA VAL A 55 12.59 17.00 -1.05
C VAL A 55 12.82 16.40 0.32
N GLU A 56 13.17 15.13 0.34
CA GLU A 56 13.37 14.30 1.52
C GLU A 56 14.71 13.56 1.42
N GLU A 57 15.25 13.14 2.55
CA GLU A 57 16.36 12.19 2.57
C GLU A 57 15.90 10.86 1.95
N LEU A 58 16.76 10.22 1.17
CA LEU A 58 16.51 8.87 0.72
C LEU A 58 16.74 7.91 1.90
N VAL A 59 15.66 7.29 2.36
CA VAL A 59 15.71 6.36 3.50
C VAL A 59 16.13 4.98 3.01
N ASP A 60 17.20 4.44 3.60
CA ASP A 60 17.55 3.01 3.48
C ASP A 60 16.79 2.27 4.58
N PHE A 61 15.79 1.48 4.20
CA PHE A 61 14.86 0.84 5.13
C PHE A 61 14.90 -0.68 5.04
N ASP A 62 14.63 -1.34 6.16
CA ASP A 62 14.57 -2.80 6.26
C ASP A 62 13.28 -3.35 5.65
N GLN A 63 12.16 -2.64 5.88
CA GLN A 63 10.82 -3.08 5.47
C GLN A 63 9.89 -1.89 5.21
N GLU A 64 8.99 -2.06 4.24
CA GLU A 64 7.83 -1.19 4.08
C GLU A 64 6.62 -1.80 4.79
N LEU A 65 5.96 -0.98 5.60
CA LEU A 65 4.82 -1.35 6.40
C LEU A 65 3.64 -0.41 6.13
N ALA A 66 2.44 -0.85 6.45
CA ALA A 66 1.29 0.04 6.49
C ALA A 66 0.35 -0.33 7.64
N ILE A 67 -0.26 0.69 8.23
CA ILE A 67 -1.32 0.52 9.22
C ILE A 67 -2.52 1.38 8.87
N MET A 68 -3.70 0.86 9.11
CA MET A 68 -4.93 1.63 8.95
C MET A 68 -5.55 1.95 10.30
N VAL A 69 -6.11 3.15 10.40
CA VAL A 69 -6.89 3.61 11.54
C VAL A 69 -8.23 4.14 11.05
N ALA A 70 -9.28 3.89 11.82
CA ALA A 70 -10.57 4.54 11.66
C ALA A 70 -10.88 5.36 12.91
N ARG A 71 -11.44 6.58 12.73
CA ARG A 71 -11.80 7.48 13.82
C ARG A 71 -13.14 8.13 13.55
N ARG A 72 -13.96 8.23 14.60
CA ARG A 72 -15.27 8.90 14.60
C ARG A 72 -15.13 10.37 15.03
N PRO A 73 -16.17 11.20 14.79
CA PRO A 73 -16.19 12.60 15.25
C PRO A 73 -16.01 12.75 16.77
N ASN A 74 -16.48 11.77 17.56
CA ASN A 74 -16.38 11.80 19.03
C ASN A 74 -14.96 11.43 19.56
N GLY A 75 -14.02 11.05 18.67
CA GLY A 75 -12.66 10.66 19.01
C GLY A 75 -12.45 9.15 19.15
N ASP A 76 -13.51 8.33 19.19
CA ASP A 76 -13.35 6.87 19.21
C ASP A 76 -12.55 6.41 17.98
N SER A 77 -11.54 5.58 18.18
CA SER A 77 -10.69 5.07 17.12
C SER A 77 -10.40 3.58 17.27
N VAL A 78 -10.16 2.92 16.13
CA VAL A 78 -9.68 1.52 16.08
C VAL A 78 -8.61 1.43 14.99
N THR A 79 -7.61 0.58 15.21
CA THR A 79 -6.56 0.28 14.23
C THR A 79 -6.73 -1.11 13.67
N TYR A 80 -6.37 -1.31 12.42
CA TYR A 80 -6.21 -2.63 11.82
C TYR A 80 -4.85 -3.23 12.19
N PRO A 81 -4.67 -4.54 12.03
CA PRO A 81 -3.35 -5.14 12.15
C PRO A 81 -2.35 -4.49 11.20
N LEU A 82 -1.10 -4.34 11.67
CA LEU A 82 -0.01 -3.87 10.85
C LEU A 82 0.28 -4.86 9.72
N VAL A 83 0.49 -4.36 8.52
CA VAL A 83 0.80 -5.16 7.33
C VAL A 83 2.19 -4.84 6.80
N SER A 84 2.84 -5.83 6.19
CA SER A 84 4.00 -5.61 5.32
C SER A 84 3.52 -5.37 3.90
N THR A 85 4.20 -4.47 3.19
CA THR A 85 3.96 -4.20 1.77
C THR A 85 5.19 -4.51 0.94
N VAL A 86 4.98 -4.98 -0.29
CA VAL A 86 6.05 -5.18 -1.27
C VAL A 86 5.77 -4.25 -2.44
N GLN A 87 6.77 -3.43 -2.75
CA GLN A 87 6.71 -2.53 -3.89
C GLN A 87 7.49 -3.12 -5.07
N SER A 88 7.05 -2.80 -6.27
CA SER A 88 7.78 -3.02 -7.51
C SER A 88 7.61 -1.80 -8.39
N GLU A 89 8.71 -1.19 -8.81
CA GLU A 89 8.70 0.03 -9.63
C GLU A 89 7.84 1.16 -9.01
N GLY A 90 7.91 1.34 -7.68
CA GLY A 90 7.14 2.35 -6.94
C GLY A 90 5.65 2.03 -6.77
N MET A 91 5.23 0.80 -7.04
CA MET A 91 3.84 0.37 -6.97
C MET A 91 3.68 -0.78 -5.99
N CYS A 92 2.78 -0.67 -5.04
CA CYS A 92 2.45 -1.79 -4.15
C CYS A 92 1.90 -2.96 -4.99
N VAL A 93 2.60 -4.10 -4.94
CA VAL A 93 2.21 -5.34 -5.63
C VAL A 93 1.66 -6.39 -4.68
N GLU A 94 2.07 -6.35 -3.41
CA GLU A 94 1.63 -7.33 -2.40
C GLU A 94 1.44 -6.65 -1.03
N VAL A 95 0.48 -7.17 -0.28
CA VAL A 95 0.24 -6.84 1.13
C VAL A 95 0.10 -8.14 1.90
N VAL A 96 0.80 -8.25 3.02
CA VAL A 96 0.80 -9.42 3.90
C VAL A 96 0.39 -9.04 5.31
N CYS A 97 -0.53 -9.76 5.88
CA CYS A 97 -1.08 -9.54 7.22
C CYS A 97 -1.03 -10.82 8.07
N PRO A 98 -0.55 -10.76 9.32
CA PRO A 98 0.12 -9.63 9.95
C PRO A 98 1.55 -9.43 9.42
N ALA A 99 2.09 -8.23 9.61
CA ALA A 99 3.51 -7.96 9.35
C ALA A 99 4.40 -8.82 10.26
N ALA A 100 5.51 -9.33 9.69
CA ALA A 100 6.49 -10.11 10.43
C ALA A 100 7.49 -9.18 11.13
N VAL A 101 7.06 -8.52 12.22
CA VAL A 101 7.86 -7.58 13.00
C VAL A 101 7.76 -7.90 14.51
N PRO A 102 8.69 -7.42 15.35
CA PRO A 102 8.56 -7.53 16.80
C PRO A 102 7.25 -6.92 17.31
N ALA A 103 6.67 -7.49 18.37
CA ALA A 103 5.42 -6.98 18.95
C ALA A 103 5.53 -5.50 19.36
N ALA A 104 6.70 -5.06 19.84
CA ALA A 104 6.95 -3.68 20.21
C ALA A 104 6.80 -2.70 19.04
N VAL A 105 7.25 -3.08 17.83
CA VAL A 105 7.09 -2.31 16.59
C VAL A 105 5.62 -2.24 16.20
N ALA A 106 4.89 -3.36 16.25
CA ALA A 106 3.46 -3.38 15.95
C ALA A 106 2.67 -2.50 16.93
N ASP A 107 3.02 -2.51 18.22
CA ASP A 107 2.39 -1.66 19.23
C ASP A 107 2.75 -0.18 19.04
N ALA A 108 3.98 0.12 18.65
CA ALA A 108 4.38 1.49 18.30
C ALA A 108 3.60 2.01 17.09
N ALA A 109 3.44 1.19 16.04
CA ALA A 109 2.66 1.55 14.86
C ALA A 109 1.18 1.85 15.21
N ARG A 110 0.57 1.07 16.12
CA ARG A 110 -0.81 1.31 16.58
C ARG A 110 -0.93 2.65 17.32
N ARG A 111 0.00 2.94 18.24
CA ARG A 111 0.00 4.22 18.97
C ARG A 111 0.18 5.40 18.01
N LEU A 112 1.18 5.32 17.13
CA LEU A 112 1.44 6.34 16.12
C LEU A 112 0.20 6.59 15.23
N ALA A 113 -0.50 5.54 14.82
CA ALA A 113 -1.69 5.66 13.99
C ALA A 113 -2.82 6.42 14.70
N VAL A 114 -3.04 6.17 15.99
CA VAL A 114 -4.04 6.89 16.79
C VAL A 114 -3.63 8.35 16.98
N GLU A 115 -2.37 8.60 17.35
CA GLU A 115 -1.82 9.95 17.54
C GLU A 115 -1.95 10.80 16.26
N LEU A 116 -1.61 10.23 15.10
CA LEU A 116 -1.76 10.93 13.83
C LEU A 116 -3.22 11.18 13.46
N ALA A 117 -4.10 10.20 13.69
CA ALA A 117 -5.53 10.35 13.44
C ALA A 117 -6.16 11.45 14.32
N ASP A 118 -5.72 11.57 15.57
CA ASP A 118 -6.15 12.64 16.49
C ASP A 118 -5.58 14.00 16.06
N ALA A 119 -4.28 14.06 15.70
CA ALA A 119 -3.62 15.29 15.31
C ALA A 119 -4.24 15.94 14.05
N VAL A 120 -4.75 15.12 13.11
CA VAL A 120 -5.43 15.61 11.90
C VAL A 120 -6.95 15.67 12.04
N GLU A 121 -7.49 15.43 13.24
CA GLU A 121 -8.93 15.38 13.51
C GLU A 121 -9.68 14.48 12.51
N LEU A 122 -9.10 13.31 12.22
CA LEU A 122 -9.64 12.37 11.22
C LEU A 122 -11.10 12.04 11.51
N VAL A 123 -11.92 12.05 10.46
CA VAL A 123 -13.26 11.43 10.43
C VAL A 123 -13.31 10.49 9.23
N GLY A 124 -13.36 9.18 9.49
CA GLY A 124 -13.28 8.17 8.45
C GLY A 124 -12.13 7.19 8.68
N VAL A 125 -11.51 6.71 7.60
CA VAL A 125 -10.30 5.86 7.66
C VAL A 125 -9.10 6.59 7.09
N MET A 126 -7.92 6.27 7.65
CA MET A 126 -6.63 6.72 7.16
C MET A 126 -5.68 5.53 7.07
N ALA A 127 -4.96 5.42 5.98
CA ALA A 127 -3.79 4.56 5.87
C ALA A 127 -2.53 5.39 6.13
N ILE A 128 -1.58 4.78 6.82
CA ILE A 128 -0.28 5.34 7.14
C ILE A 128 0.75 4.37 6.58
N GLU A 129 1.51 4.81 5.60
CA GLU A 129 2.65 4.06 5.07
C GLU A 129 3.90 4.41 5.88
N LEU A 130 4.65 3.38 6.23
CA LEU A 130 5.77 3.46 7.16
C LEU A 130 7.00 2.77 6.58
N PHE A 131 8.17 3.31 6.85
CA PHE A 131 9.43 2.60 6.74
C PHE A 131 9.87 2.11 8.12
N LEU A 132 10.36 0.88 8.17
CA LEU A 132 11.04 0.32 9.34
C LEU A 132 12.53 0.42 9.13
N VAL A 133 13.24 1.06 10.05
CA VAL A 133 14.70 1.22 10.05
C VAL A 133 15.20 0.90 11.46
N ASP A 134 16.00 -0.13 11.63
CA ASP A 134 16.56 -0.52 12.95
C ASP A 134 15.50 -0.56 14.08
N ASP A 135 14.32 -1.18 13.81
CA ASP A 135 13.15 -1.21 14.71
C ASP A 135 12.47 0.16 14.98
N GLU A 136 12.90 1.22 14.35
CA GLU A 136 12.24 2.53 14.39
C GLU A 136 11.28 2.74 13.21
N LEU A 137 10.16 3.40 13.45
CA LEU A 137 9.14 3.67 12.44
C LEU A 137 9.25 5.10 11.92
N LEU A 138 9.41 5.25 10.62
CA LEU A 138 9.37 6.53 9.92
C LEU A 138 8.08 6.62 9.09
N VAL A 139 7.38 7.76 9.18
CA VAL A 139 6.18 8.01 8.36
C VAL A 139 6.61 8.38 6.95
N ASN A 140 6.11 7.64 5.96
CA ASN A 140 6.32 7.95 4.55
C ASN A 140 5.15 8.77 3.99
N GLU A 141 3.92 8.25 4.09
CA GLU A 141 2.74 8.86 3.46
C GLU A 141 1.48 8.63 4.30
N LEU A 142 0.55 9.60 4.24
CA LEU A 142 -0.78 9.51 4.83
C LEU A 142 -1.84 9.57 3.72
N ALA A 143 -2.83 8.68 3.79
CA ALA A 143 -3.97 8.68 2.87
C ALA A 143 -5.28 8.66 3.67
N THR A 144 -5.97 9.80 3.78
CA THR A 144 -7.22 9.96 4.55
C THR A 144 -8.46 9.45 3.79
N ARG A 145 -8.39 8.22 3.29
CA ARG A 145 -9.41 7.53 2.50
C ARG A 145 -9.19 6.02 2.53
N PRO A 146 -10.16 5.19 2.10
CA PRO A 146 -9.87 3.78 1.82
C PRO A 146 -8.65 3.65 0.90
N HIS A 147 -7.76 2.73 1.23
CA HIS A 147 -6.45 2.61 0.61
C HIS A 147 -6.17 1.19 0.11
N ASN A 148 -5.28 1.07 -0.87
CA ASN A 148 -4.90 -0.21 -1.47
C ASN A 148 -4.38 -1.20 -0.42
N THR A 149 -3.54 -0.75 0.51
CA THR A 149 -3.00 -1.60 1.58
C THR A 149 -4.07 -2.17 2.52
N GLY A 150 -5.27 -1.58 2.54
CA GLY A 150 -6.42 -2.06 3.31
C GLY A 150 -7.40 -2.94 2.54
N HIS A 151 -7.17 -3.25 1.26
CA HIS A 151 -8.13 -4.04 0.47
C HIS A 151 -8.28 -5.48 0.99
N HIS A 152 -7.22 -6.06 1.56
CA HIS A 152 -7.27 -7.38 2.20
C HIS A 152 -8.36 -7.47 3.29
N THR A 153 -8.73 -6.34 3.90
CA THR A 153 -9.72 -6.31 5.00
C THR A 153 -11.12 -6.75 4.59
N ILE A 154 -11.42 -6.80 3.28
CA ILE A 154 -12.74 -7.23 2.79
C ILE A 154 -13.01 -8.67 3.24
N GLU A 155 -12.06 -9.57 3.06
CA GLU A 155 -12.16 -10.97 3.46
C GLU A 155 -11.49 -11.24 4.81
N ALA A 156 -10.35 -10.59 5.05
CA ALA A 156 -9.47 -10.95 6.15
C ALA A 156 -9.91 -10.39 7.50
N CYS A 157 -10.68 -9.31 7.56
CA CYS A 157 -11.11 -8.70 8.82
C CYS A 157 -12.60 -8.87 9.07
N VAL A 158 -13.02 -8.78 10.34
CA VAL A 158 -14.44 -8.81 10.71
C VAL A 158 -15.20 -7.66 10.06
N THR A 159 -14.60 -6.45 10.06
CA THR A 159 -15.15 -5.26 9.41
C THR A 159 -14.15 -4.77 8.37
N SER A 160 -14.58 -4.60 7.12
CA SER A 160 -13.71 -4.08 6.05
C SER A 160 -13.42 -2.59 6.23
N GLN A 161 -12.33 -2.10 5.64
CA GLN A 161 -12.03 -0.67 5.62
C GLN A 161 -13.16 0.19 5.04
N PHE A 162 -13.90 -0.36 4.08
CA PHE A 162 -15.01 0.35 3.43
C PHE A 162 -16.21 0.51 4.36
N GLU A 163 -16.62 -0.58 5.03
CA GLU A 163 -17.66 -0.53 6.03
C GLU A 163 -17.25 0.35 7.21
N GLN A 164 -16.01 0.23 7.66
CA GLN A 164 -15.48 1.01 8.77
C GLN A 164 -15.45 2.52 8.45
N HIS A 165 -15.08 2.88 7.19
CA HIS A 165 -15.14 4.26 6.73
C HIS A 165 -16.56 4.82 6.80
N LEU A 166 -17.55 4.07 6.31
CA LEU A 166 -18.95 4.47 6.38
C LEU A 166 -19.45 4.60 7.82
N ARG A 167 -19.09 3.66 8.69
CA ARG A 167 -19.44 3.75 10.11
C ARG A 167 -18.84 5.01 10.74
N ALA A 168 -17.58 5.29 10.47
CA ALA A 168 -16.89 6.46 11.03
C ALA A 168 -17.51 7.78 10.57
N ILE A 169 -17.75 7.97 9.26
CA ILE A 169 -18.31 9.23 8.73
C ILE A 169 -19.79 9.45 9.08
N LEU A 170 -20.53 8.37 9.37
CA LEU A 170 -21.92 8.42 9.80
C LEU A 170 -22.07 8.42 11.33
N ASP A 171 -20.96 8.52 12.06
CA ASP A 171 -20.90 8.48 13.53
C ASP A 171 -21.55 7.21 14.13
N LEU A 172 -21.47 6.08 13.41
CA LEU A 172 -21.92 4.78 13.88
C LEU A 172 -20.84 4.08 14.70
N PRO A 173 -21.18 3.15 15.60
CA PRO A 173 -20.19 2.37 16.34
C PRO A 173 -19.19 1.68 15.42
N LEU A 174 -17.88 1.82 15.69
CA LEU A 174 -16.85 1.15 14.94
C LEU A 174 -16.93 -0.37 15.14
N GLY A 175 -16.67 -1.12 14.06
CA GLY A 175 -16.66 -2.58 14.09
C GLY A 175 -15.29 -3.14 14.49
N SER A 176 -15.23 -4.44 14.81
CA SER A 176 -13.97 -5.14 15.09
C SER A 176 -13.08 -5.19 13.84
N THR A 177 -11.80 -4.92 14.05
CA THR A 177 -10.74 -5.00 13.02
C THR A 177 -9.95 -6.30 13.07
N GLU A 178 -10.38 -7.24 13.92
CA GLU A 178 -9.73 -8.54 14.09
C GLU A 178 -9.69 -9.35 12.80
N LEU A 179 -8.61 -10.09 12.61
CA LEU A 179 -8.47 -11.03 11.51
C LEU A 179 -9.43 -12.22 11.70
N ARG A 180 -9.97 -12.72 10.60
CA ARG A 180 -10.80 -13.94 10.53
C ARG A 180 -9.97 -15.21 10.38
N ALA A 181 -8.68 -15.08 10.07
CA ALA A 181 -7.73 -16.19 9.93
C ALA A 181 -6.37 -15.76 10.50
N PRO A 182 -5.46 -16.70 10.81
CA PRO A 182 -4.14 -16.38 11.33
C PRO A 182 -3.30 -15.50 10.40
N ALA A 183 -3.51 -15.62 9.08
CA ALA A 183 -2.79 -14.85 8.07
C ALA A 183 -3.67 -14.53 6.86
N ALA A 184 -3.31 -13.47 6.17
CA ALA A 184 -3.88 -13.06 4.88
C ALA A 184 -2.79 -12.50 3.97
N ALA A 185 -2.99 -12.63 2.67
CA ALA A 185 -2.20 -11.96 1.65
C ALA A 185 -3.11 -11.36 0.58
N MET A 186 -2.74 -10.20 0.08
CA MET A 186 -3.40 -9.55 -1.05
C MET A 186 -2.36 -9.28 -2.14
N ARG A 187 -2.69 -9.67 -3.37
CA ARG A 187 -1.87 -9.43 -4.55
C ARG A 187 -2.61 -8.53 -5.52
N ASN A 188 -1.98 -7.42 -5.91
CA ASN A 188 -2.55 -6.54 -6.94
C ASN A 188 -2.42 -7.20 -8.33
N VAL A 189 -3.48 -7.09 -9.12
CA VAL A 189 -3.49 -7.43 -10.54
C VAL A 189 -3.10 -6.18 -11.29
N VAL A 190 -1.87 -6.17 -11.82
CA VAL A 190 -1.29 -5.00 -12.49
C VAL A 190 -1.18 -5.27 -13.97
N GLY A 191 -1.70 -4.36 -14.78
CA GLY A 191 -1.64 -4.48 -16.24
C GLY A 191 -0.21 -4.39 -16.75
N SER A 192 0.13 -5.25 -17.71
CA SER A 192 1.36 -5.22 -18.51
C SER A 192 1.09 -4.61 -19.90
N PRO A 193 2.10 -4.34 -20.73
CA PRO A 193 1.91 -3.91 -22.13
C PRO A 193 1.08 -4.91 -22.95
N GLU A 194 1.09 -6.18 -22.55
CA GLU A 194 0.42 -7.29 -23.22
C GLU A 194 -0.89 -7.70 -22.50
N SER A 195 -1.35 -6.88 -21.54
CA SER A 195 -2.51 -7.21 -20.70
C SER A 195 -3.79 -7.35 -21.53
N HIS A 196 -4.44 -8.47 -21.31
CA HIS A 196 -5.82 -8.73 -21.71
C HIS A 196 -6.80 -8.19 -20.66
N GLU A 197 -8.10 -8.19 -20.98
CA GLU A 197 -9.13 -7.95 -19.99
C GLU A 197 -9.06 -9.05 -18.91
N PRO A 198 -8.85 -8.71 -17.60
CA PRO A 198 -8.74 -9.73 -16.56
C PRO A 198 -9.97 -10.64 -16.46
N THR A 199 -11.14 -10.16 -16.92
CA THR A 199 -12.38 -10.94 -16.96
C THR A 199 -12.30 -12.15 -17.89
N GLU A 200 -11.46 -12.12 -18.92
CA GLU A 200 -11.28 -13.24 -19.86
C GLU A 200 -10.67 -14.47 -19.17
N ARG A 201 -9.88 -14.24 -18.12
CA ARG A 201 -9.20 -15.28 -17.35
C ARG A 201 -9.78 -15.47 -15.93
N LEU A 202 -10.90 -14.83 -15.64
CA LEU A 202 -11.51 -14.89 -14.30
C LEU A 202 -11.84 -16.33 -13.89
N ALA A 203 -12.34 -17.15 -14.82
CA ALA A 203 -12.65 -18.55 -14.53
C ALA A 203 -11.41 -19.34 -14.08
N GLU A 204 -10.28 -19.16 -14.77
CA GLU A 204 -9.01 -19.79 -14.42
C GLU A 204 -8.51 -19.38 -13.02
N ALA A 205 -8.63 -18.09 -12.69
CA ALA A 205 -8.26 -17.60 -11.37
C ALA A 205 -9.15 -18.16 -10.25
N LEU A 206 -10.45 -18.30 -10.51
CA LEU A 206 -11.43 -18.84 -9.55
C LEU A 206 -11.28 -20.35 -9.32
N GLU A 207 -10.58 -21.09 -10.18
CA GLU A 207 -10.17 -22.48 -9.91
C GLU A 207 -9.16 -22.59 -8.76
N VAL A 208 -8.49 -21.48 -8.38
CA VAL A 208 -7.59 -21.46 -7.22
C VAL A 208 -8.45 -21.38 -5.96
N THR A 209 -8.67 -22.53 -5.33
CA THR A 209 -9.46 -22.61 -4.09
C THR A 209 -8.90 -21.66 -3.04
N GLY A 210 -9.78 -20.86 -2.40
CA GLY A 210 -9.42 -19.88 -1.37
C GLY A 210 -9.01 -18.51 -1.89
N ALA A 211 -8.99 -18.30 -3.21
CA ALA A 211 -8.75 -16.98 -3.80
C ALA A 211 -10.06 -16.17 -3.90
N HIS A 212 -9.98 -14.92 -3.46
CA HIS A 212 -11.06 -13.93 -3.57
C HIS A 212 -10.64 -12.84 -4.56
N VAL A 213 -11.34 -12.75 -5.69
CA VAL A 213 -10.97 -11.88 -6.82
C VAL A 213 -11.84 -10.63 -6.85
N HIS A 214 -11.21 -9.47 -6.89
CA HIS A 214 -11.87 -8.17 -7.05
C HIS A 214 -11.34 -7.45 -8.30
N LEU A 215 -12.19 -7.23 -9.30
CA LEU A 215 -11.84 -6.50 -10.51
C LEU A 215 -12.46 -5.11 -10.49
N TYR A 216 -11.71 -4.11 -10.99
CA TYR A 216 -12.12 -2.69 -10.90
C TYR A 216 -12.84 -2.16 -12.14
N GLY A 217 -13.04 -2.99 -13.17
CA GLY A 217 -13.66 -2.56 -14.43
C GLY A 217 -12.87 -1.50 -15.18
N LYS A 218 -11.56 -1.44 -14.97
CA LYS A 218 -10.67 -0.50 -15.63
C LYS A 218 -10.11 -1.08 -16.92
N GLN A 219 -10.00 -0.25 -17.96
CA GLN A 219 -9.33 -0.64 -19.20
C GLN A 219 -7.86 -1.03 -18.95
N PRO A 220 -7.39 -2.19 -19.45
CA PRO A 220 -6.02 -2.64 -19.28
C PRO A 220 -5.02 -1.65 -19.87
N ARG A 221 -3.96 -1.40 -19.16
CA ARG A 221 -2.75 -0.72 -19.62
C ARG A 221 -1.59 -1.01 -18.68
N ALA A 222 -0.38 -0.89 -19.18
CA ALA A 222 0.84 -1.06 -18.39
C ALA A 222 0.84 -0.21 -17.12
N GLY A 223 1.20 -0.80 -15.99
CA GLY A 223 1.31 -0.14 -14.70
C GLY A 223 -0.02 0.28 -14.08
N ARG A 224 -1.16 -0.23 -14.56
CA ARG A 224 -2.47 0.09 -13.98
C ARG A 224 -2.96 -1.05 -13.10
N LYS A 225 -3.31 -0.75 -11.84
CA LYS A 225 -4.01 -1.71 -10.97
C LYS A 225 -5.41 -1.96 -11.53
N LEU A 226 -5.64 -3.18 -11.99
CA LEU A 226 -6.90 -3.64 -12.64
C LEU A 226 -7.81 -4.36 -11.64
N GLY A 227 -7.26 -4.83 -10.54
CA GLY A 227 -7.93 -5.57 -9.50
C GLY A 227 -6.97 -6.00 -8.40
N HIS A 228 -7.44 -6.87 -7.53
CA HIS A 228 -6.61 -7.57 -6.57
C HIS A 228 -7.18 -8.95 -6.27
N VAL A 229 -6.34 -9.80 -5.73
CA VAL A 229 -6.72 -11.11 -5.18
C VAL A 229 -6.35 -11.13 -3.71
N THR A 230 -7.29 -11.51 -2.85
CA THR A 230 -7.05 -11.76 -1.42
C THR A 230 -7.15 -13.26 -1.14
N ALA A 231 -6.31 -13.77 -0.27
CA ALA A 231 -6.41 -15.12 0.27
C ALA A 231 -6.13 -15.13 1.77
N LEU A 232 -6.77 -16.07 2.47
CA LEU A 232 -6.58 -16.35 3.89
C LEU A 232 -5.80 -17.65 4.03
N GLY A 233 -5.03 -17.79 5.10
CA GLY A 233 -4.24 -19.00 5.37
C GLY A 233 -4.00 -19.22 6.86
N ALA A 234 -3.55 -20.43 7.22
CA ALA A 234 -3.02 -20.71 8.53
C ALA A 234 -1.63 -20.10 8.70
N THR A 235 -0.92 -19.87 7.60
CA THR A 235 0.36 -19.19 7.54
C THR A 235 0.37 -18.13 6.45
N VAL A 236 1.30 -17.19 6.56
CA VAL A 236 1.54 -16.16 5.53
C VAL A 236 1.88 -16.79 4.18
N ASP A 237 2.73 -17.83 4.18
CA ASP A 237 3.18 -18.48 2.95
C ASP A 237 2.03 -19.19 2.22
N GLU A 238 1.10 -19.81 2.95
CA GLU A 238 -0.12 -20.38 2.38
C GLU A 238 -0.99 -19.31 1.72
N ALA A 239 -1.30 -18.22 2.44
CA ALA A 239 -2.10 -17.13 1.92
C ALA A 239 -1.45 -16.49 0.69
N ARG A 240 -0.13 -16.21 0.77
CA ARG A 240 0.66 -15.65 -0.33
C ARG A 240 0.62 -16.55 -1.57
N SER A 241 0.88 -17.84 -1.42
CA SER A 241 0.87 -18.81 -2.52
C SER A 241 -0.48 -18.88 -3.24
N VAL A 242 -1.60 -18.79 -2.50
CA VAL A 242 -2.94 -18.79 -3.09
C VAL A 242 -3.20 -17.48 -3.85
N ALA A 243 -2.91 -16.34 -3.22
CA ALA A 243 -3.13 -15.04 -3.85
C ALA A 243 -2.28 -14.84 -5.11
N GLU A 244 -1.01 -15.25 -5.07
CA GLU A 244 -0.08 -15.17 -6.19
C GLU A 244 -0.55 -16.03 -7.38
N ARG A 245 -0.84 -17.32 -7.16
CA ARG A 245 -1.30 -18.20 -8.23
C ARG A 245 -2.55 -17.69 -8.94
N ALA A 246 -3.50 -17.13 -8.21
CA ALA A 246 -4.71 -16.59 -8.81
C ALA A 246 -4.46 -15.28 -9.56
N ALA A 247 -3.60 -14.40 -9.01
CA ALA A 247 -3.20 -13.17 -9.69
C ALA A 247 -2.40 -13.45 -10.98
N ASP A 248 -1.51 -14.43 -10.97
CA ASP A 248 -0.74 -14.85 -12.14
C ASP A 248 -1.62 -15.40 -13.26
N ARG A 249 -2.69 -16.13 -12.91
CA ARG A 249 -3.67 -16.57 -13.89
C ARG A 249 -4.41 -15.39 -14.52
N LEU A 250 -4.81 -14.40 -13.73
CA LEU A 250 -5.45 -13.17 -14.25
C LEU A 250 -4.51 -12.38 -15.16
N ASN A 251 -3.22 -12.33 -14.83
CA ASN A 251 -2.22 -11.62 -15.63
C ASN A 251 -1.74 -12.41 -16.85
N GLY A 252 -2.05 -13.72 -16.93
CA GLY A 252 -1.56 -14.59 -18.01
C GLY A 252 -0.08 -14.94 -17.89
N THR A 253 0.52 -14.76 -16.70
CA THR A 253 1.92 -15.10 -16.39
C THR A 253 2.09 -16.49 -15.78
N ALA A 254 0.98 -17.16 -15.45
CA ALA A 254 1.03 -18.50 -14.91
C ALA A 254 1.69 -19.47 -15.91
N SER A 255 2.75 -20.15 -15.48
CA SER A 255 3.26 -21.30 -16.20
C SER A 255 2.13 -22.34 -16.33
N PRO A 256 1.94 -22.98 -17.48
CA PRO A 256 0.94 -24.02 -17.60
C PRO A 256 1.24 -25.09 -16.53
N VAL A 257 0.25 -25.36 -15.67
CA VAL A 257 0.33 -26.46 -14.71
C VAL A 257 0.58 -27.71 -15.53
N GLY A 258 1.77 -28.32 -15.33
CA GLY A 258 2.12 -29.53 -16.03
C GLY A 258 1.00 -30.54 -15.86
N GLU A 259 0.47 -31.02 -16.98
CA GLU A 259 -0.42 -32.17 -17.03
C GLU A 259 0.24 -33.28 -16.21
N ARG A 260 -0.32 -33.57 -15.05
CA ARG A 260 0.06 -34.78 -14.33
C ARG A 260 -0.51 -35.93 -15.11
N SER A 261 0.38 -36.60 -15.84
CA SER A 261 0.16 -37.92 -16.41
C SER A 261 -0.13 -38.98 -15.35
#